data_7387203d941b6d9ad89d46a6b578c766
#
_entry.id   7387203d941b6d9ad89d46a6b578c766
#
_cell.length_a   1.000
_cell.length_b   1.000
_cell.length_c   1.000
_cell.angle_alpha   90.00
_cell.angle_beta   90.00
_cell.angle_gamma   90.00
#
_symmetry.space_group_name_H-M   'P 1'
#
loop_
_entity.id
_entity.type
_entity.pdbx_description
1 polymer ?
#
loop_
_entity_poly.entity_id
_entity_poly.type
_entity_poly.pdbx_seq_one_letter_code
_entity_poly.pdbx_strand_id
1 'polypeptide(L)'
;EGGKEQRYQKWLQPRRTFRVRLRARANNPSSTAAQEADDIWRFYIRHKGAFDSFLFQNPAENPVTAETAGSGDGVKTVFYVGKKVSVATGDLILSPNTLTLKRSVGGSGDYLSFTAYTVDEPIGQVTTNSVLPSGDVLRADYNFRYRVRFLEDKLTRETFVTTLCDFGVDLEEVI
;
A
#
# COMPACT_ATOMS: atom_id res chain seq x y z
N GLU A 1 -8.65 11.17 46.16
CA GLU A 1 -9.49 10.26 45.34
C GLU A 1 -8.79 10.02 44.02
N GLY A 2 -8.11 8.89 43.89
CA GLY A 2 -7.43 8.49 42.67
C GLY A 2 -8.44 7.88 41.69
N GLY A 3 -8.81 8.61 40.66
CA GLY A 3 -9.62 8.12 39.59
C GLY A 3 -8.91 6.95 38.89
N LYS A 4 -9.48 5.75 38.94
CA LYS A 4 -8.98 4.60 38.17
C LYS A 4 -9.35 4.82 36.72
N GLU A 5 -8.37 5.14 35.89
CA GLU A 5 -8.52 5.19 34.44
C GLU A 5 -8.61 3.76 33.89
N GLN A 6 -9.74 3.38 33.34
CA GLN A 6 -9.90 2.11 32.61
C GLN A 6 -9.64 2.38 31.13
N ARG A 7 -8.56 1.79 30.59
CA ARG A 7 -8.26 1.84 29.16
C ARG A 7 -8.65 0.52 28.53
N TYR A 8 -9.57 0.56 27.57
CA TYR A 8 -9.92 -0.60 26.73
C TYR A 8 -9.24 -0.45 25.38
N GLN A 9 -8.43 -1.42 25.02
CA GLN A 9 -7.91 -1.53 23.67
C GLN A 9 -9.03 -2.05 22.77
N LYS A 10 -9.63 -1.16 21.98
CA LYS A 10 -10.75 -1.48 21.08
C LYS A 10 -10.29 -2.25 19.84
N TRP A 11 -9.03 -2.05 19.43
CA TRP A 11 -8.43 -2.64 18.23
C TRP A 11 -7.06 -3.20 18.58
N LEU A 12 -6.70 -4.36 18.00
CA LEU A 12 -5.37 -4.96 18.14
C LEU A 12 -4.27 -4.04 17.56
N GLN A 13 -4.62 -3.23 16.56
CA GLN A 13 -3.73 -2.26 15.92
C GLN A 13 -4.46 -0.92 15.73
N PRO A 14 -3.76 0.21 15.86
CA PRO A 14 -4.32 1.51 15.53
C PRO A 14 -4.57 1.58 14.02
N ARG A 15 -5.76 2.02 13.62
CA ARG A 15 -6.08 2.32 12.22
C ARG A 15 -5.34 3.56 11.77
N ARG A 16 -4.85 3.54 10.54
CA ARG A 16 -4.24 4.70 9.91
C ARG A 16 -5.31 5.55 9.26
N THR A 17 -5.09 6.84 9.31
CA THR A 17 -5.86 7.82 8.54
C THR A 17 -4.95 8.53 7.57
N PHE A 18 -5.42 8.72 6.34
CA PHE A 18 -4.68 9.43 5.29
C PHE A 18 -5.47 10.67 4.91
N ARG A 19 -4.82 11.82 4.98
CA ARG A 19 -5.39 13.04 4.41
C ARG A 19 -4.85 13.23 3.00
N VAL A 20 -5.73 13.10 2.01
CA VAL A 20 -5.38 13.20 0.60
C VAL A 20 -5.97 14.48 0.04
N ARG A 21 -5.13 15.26 -0.64
CA ARG A 21 -5.58 16.41 -1.41
C ARG A 21 -5.45 16.09 -2.90
N LEU A 22 -6.58 16.00 -3.57
CA LEU A 22 -6.65 15.74 -5.01
C LEU A 22 -6.86 17.06 -5.72
N ARG A 23 -6.02 17.33 -6.71
CA ARG A 23 -6.08 18.57 -7.49
C ARG A 23 -6.39 18.24 -8.95
N ALA A 24 -7.57 18.63 -9.41
CA ALA A 24 -7.96 18.57 -10.81
C ALA A 24 -7.41 19.81 -11.55
N ARG A 25 -6.65 19.58 -12.63
CA ARG A 25 -6.03 20.64 -13.44
C ARG A 25 -6.37 20.47 -14.91
N ALA A 26 -6.65 21.55 -15.61
CA ALA A 26 -6.87 21.55 -17.05
C ALA A 26 -5.57 21.45 -17.89
N ASN A 27 -4.53 20.80 -17.37
CA ASN A 27 -3.23 20.72 -18.03
C ASN A 27 -3.06 19.49 -18.93
N ASN A 28 -4.03 18.59 -18.92
CA ASN A 28 -4.05 17.46 -19.85
C ASN A 28 -4.78 17.90 -21.14
N PRO A 29 -4.15 17.87 -22.31
CA PRO A 29 -4.79 18.24 -23.57
C PRO A 29 -6.00 17.36 -23.91
N SER A 30 -6.15 16.19 -23.26
CA SER A 30 -7.24 15.24 -23.46
C SER A 30 -8.36 15.34 -22.43
N SER A 31 -8.19 16.11 -21.34
CA SER A 31 -9.19 16.28 -20.29
C SER A 31 -9.27 17.73 -19.83
N THR A 32 -10.46 18.13 -19.39
CA THR A 32 -10.67 19.41 -18.72
C THR A 32 -10.63 19.22 -17.20
N ALA A 33 -10.33 20.26 -16.44
CA ALA A 33 -10.41 20.21 -14.98
C ALA A 33 -11.79 19.79 -14.48
N ALA A 34 -12.84 20.11 -15.25
CA ALA A 34 -14.19 19.70 -14.96
C ALA A 34 -14.38 18.17 -15.10
N GLN A 35 -13.80 17.56 -16.14
CA GLN A 35 -13.86 16.10 -16.33
C GLN A 35 -13.11 15.36 -15.22
N GLU A 36 -11.91 15.80 -14.86
CA GLU A 36 -11.16 15.22 -13.74
C GLU A 36 -11.91 15.37 -12.41
N ALA A 37 -12.54 16.52 -12.18
CA ALA A 37 -13.37 16.76 -11.00
C ALA A 37 -14.60 15.84 -10.97
N ASP A 38 -15.26 15.62 -12.11
CA ASP A 38 -16.39 14.70 -12.24
C ASP A 38 -15.96 13.24 -12.02
N ASP A 39 -14.78 12.85 -12.47
CA ASP A 39 -14.25 11.50 -12.25
C ASP A 39 -13.98 11.24 -10.77
N ILE A 40 -13.43 12.21 -10.04
CA ILE A 40 -13.25 12.13 -8.57
C ILE A 40 -14.61 11.99 -7.89
N TRP A 41 -15.60 12.80 -8.31
CA TRP A 41 -16.95 12.76 -7.76
C TRP A 41 -17.64 11.43 -8.05
N ARG A 42 -17.55 10.91 -9.29
CA ARG A 42 -18.10 9.61 -9.67
C ARG A 42 -17.45 8.47 -8.92
N PHE A 43 -16.13 8.54 -8.67
CA PHE A 43 -15.42 7.56 -7.86
C PHE A 43 -15.99 7.53 -6.44
N TYR A 44 -16.17 8.69 -5.82
CA TYR A 44 -16.77 8.81 -4.49
C TYR A 44 -18.18 8.22 -4.41
N ILE A 45 -19.05 8.58 -5.37
CA ILE A 45 -20.43 8.06 -5.44
C ILE A 45 -20.44 6.54 -5.66
N ARG A 46 -19.56 6.03 -6.54
CA ARG A 46 -19.45 4.58 -6.82
C ARG A 46 -19.14 3.79 -5.57
N HIS A 47 -18.33 4.32 -4.67
CA HIS A 47 -17.99 3.72 -3.39
C HIS A 47 -18.99 4.06 -2.27
N LYS A 48 -20.11 4.72 -2.61
CA LYS A 48 -21.17 5.07 -1.66
C LYS A 48 -20.65 5.82 -0.43
N GLY A 49 -19.77 6.80 -0.66
CA GLY A 49 -19.09 7.51 0.40
C GLY A 49 -18.25 6.59 1.29
N ALA A 50 -18.49 6.62 2.59
CA ALA A 50 -17.75 5.83 3.60
C ALA A 50 -18.12 4.34 3.64
N PHE A 51 -19.02 3.85 2.77
CA PHE A 51 -19.54 2.48 2.87
C PHE A 51 -18.58 1.43 2.27
N ASP A 52 -18.18 1.61 1.02
CA ASP A 52 -17.35 0.64 0.30
C ASP A 52 -15.85 0.93 0.47
N SER A 53 -15.05 -0.13 0.59
CA SER A 53 -13.60 -0.03 0.64
C SER A 53 -12.98 -0.13 -0.76
N PHE A 54 -11.81 0.49 -0.92
CA PHE A 54 -11.00 0.44 -2.14
C PHE A 54 -9.50 0.35 -1.80
N LEU A 55 -8.69 0.11 -2.83
CA LEU A 55 -7.25 0.01 -2.67
C LEU A 55 -6.58 1.36 -2.97
N PHE A 56 -5.85 1.89 -1.99
CA PHE A 56 -5.13 3.15 -2.06
C PHE A 56 -3.61 2.92 -2.04
N GLN A 57 -2.92 3.42 -3.03
CA GLN A 57 -1.46 3.43 -3.08
C GLN A 57 -0.96 4.80 -2.62
N ASN A 58 -0.33 4.84 -1.44
CA ASN A 58 0.24 6.08 -0.93
C ASN A 58 1.53 6.42 -1.69
N PRO A 59 1.58 7.51 -2.46
CA PRO A 59 2.78 7.88 -3.23
C PRO A 59 3.98 8.25 -2.36
N ALA A 60 3.76 8.66 -1.11
CA ALA A 60 4.83 9.00 -0.18
C ALA A 60 5.59 7.77 0.35
N GLU A 61 4.98 6.57 0.26
CA GLU A 61 5.54 5.32 0.76
C GLU A 61 5.92 4.34 -0.36
N ASN A 62 5.61 4.68 -1.61
CA ASN A 62 5.87 3.86 -2.79
C ASN A 62 6.78 4.61 -3.79
N PRO A 63 7.68 3.88 -4.48
CA PRO A 63 7.99 2.46 -4.36
C PRO A 63 8.81 2.12 -3.11
N VAL A 64 8.69 0.88 -2.62
CA VAL A 64 9.64 0.30 -1.66
C VAL A 64 10.80 -0.30 -2.43
N THR A 65 12.01 0.00 -2.02
CA THR A 65 13.22 -0.46 -2.70
C THR A 65 14.18 -1.14 -1.73
N ALA A 66 14.82 -2.21 -2.22
CA ALA A 66 15.88 -2.94 -1.50
C ALA A 66 15.49 -3.46 -0.11
N GLU A 67 14.19 -3.74 0.12
CA GLU A 67 13.75 -4.35 1.37
C GLU A 67 14.25 -5.80 1.48
N THR A 68 14.77 -6.17 2.64
CA THR A 68 15.20 -7.56 2.87
C THR A 68 13.97 -8.44 3.08
N ALA A 69 13.66 -9.30 2.11
CA ALA A 69 12.58 -10.29 2.20
C ALA A 69 12.94 -11.46 3.12
N GLY A 70 14.21 -11.79 3.23
CA GLY A 70 14.70 -12.82 4.15
C GLY A 70 16.03 -13.42 3.72
N SER A 71 16.53 -14.35 4.53
CA SER A 71 17.75 -15.09 4.27
C SER A 71 17.45 -16.58 4.11
N GLY A 72 18.21 -17.25 3.25
CA GLY A 72 18.16 -18.69 3.08
C GLY A 72 18.77 -19.42 4.27
N ASP A 73 18.21 -20.57 4.58
CA ASP A 73 18.69 -21.49 5.63
C ASP A 73 18.95 -22.90 5.08
N GLY A 74 18.82 -23.10 3.77
CA GLY A 74 18.97 -24.38 3.10
C GLY A 74 17.73 -25.26 3.12
N VAL A 75 16.61 -24.79 3.71
CA VAL A 75 15.34 -25.54 3.78
C VAL A 75 14.16 -24.68 3.33
N LYS A 76 14.22 -23.40 3.62
CA LYS A 76 13.12 -22.45 3.43
C LYS A 76 12.89 -22.12 1.95
N THR A 77 11.63 -22.17 1.54
CA THR A 77 11.17 -21.72 0.21
C THR A 77 10.15 -20.61 0.27
N VAL A 78 9.59 -20.30 1.45
CA VAL A 78 8.53 -19.31 1.63
C VAL A 78 9.09 -18.08 2.34
N PHE A 79 8.87 -16.92 1.75
CA PHE A 79 9.28 -15.61 2.25
C PHE A 79 8.10 -14.67 2.21
N TYR A 80 8.13 -13.64 3.03
CA TYR A 80 7.09 -12.61 3.03
C TYR A 80 7.74 -11.26 2.74
N VAL A 81 7.16 -10.56 1.78
CA VAL A 81 7.49 -9.18 1.43
C VAL A 81 6.31 -8.29 1.79
N GLY A 82 6.59 -7.08 2.15
CA GLY A 82 5.60 -6.13 2.58
C GLY A 82 6.11 -5.37 3.78
N LYS A 83 6.00 -4.05 3.76
CA LYS A 83 6.45 -3.18 4.83
C LYS A 83 5.81 -3.65 6.15
N LYS A 84 6.57 -4.39 6.93
CA LYS A 84 6.11 -4.96 8.21
C LYS A 84 5.86 -3.82 9.18
N VAL A 85 4.63 -3.37 9.25
CA VAL A 85 4.23 -2.37 10.24
C VAL A 85 3.80 -3.04 11.53
N SER A 86 3.51 -4.34 11.49
CA SER A 86 3.09 -5.13 12.62
C SER A 86 3.36 -6.62 12.41
N VAL A 87 3.30 -7.37 13.51
CA VAL A 87 3.49 -8.83 13.56
C VAL A 87 2.36 -9.61 12.87
N ALA A 88 1.24 -8.95 12.56
CA ALA A 88 0.12 -9.56 11.87
C ALA A 88 0.35 -9.55 10.35
N THR A 89 0.44 -10.72 9.77
CA THR A 89 0.40 -10.96 8.33
C THR A 89 -0.93 -10.49 7.77
N GLY A 90 -0.93 -9.65 6.74
CA GLY A 90 -2.13 -9.39 5.95
C GLY A 90 -2.54 -7.95 5.70
N ASP A 91 -1.85 -6.97 6.26
CA ASP A 91 -2.32 -5.57 6.19
C ASP A 91 -1.95 -4.85 4.88
N LEU A 92 -0.97 -5.34 4.14
CA LEU A 92 -0.52 -4.72 2.89
C LEU A 92 -0.74 -5.64 1.70
N ILE A 93 -1.45 -5.13 0.72
CA ILE A 93 -1.70 -5.82 -0.53
C ILE A 93 -0.67 -5.35 -1.55
N LEU A 94 0.14 -6.26 -2.08
CA LEU A 94 1.09 -5.91 -3.15
C LEU A 94 0.34 -5.41 -4.39
N SER A 95 0.92 -4.42 -5.05
CA SER A 95 0.41 -3.98 -6.35
C SER A 95 0.76 -5.04 -7.39
N PRO A 96 -0.19 -5.45 -8.26
CA PRO A 96 0.03 -6.50 -9.24
C PRO A 96 1.25 -6.23 -10.12
N ASN A 97 2.05 -7.27 -10.37
CA ASN A 97 3.20 -7.23 -11.28
C ASN A 97 4.26 -6.16 -10.96
N THR A 98 4.34 -5.71 -9.72
CA THR A 98 5.35 -4.70 -9.33
C THR A 98 6.52 -5.28 -8.56
N LEU A 99 6.40 -6.53 -8.07
CA LEU A 99 7.45 -7.18 -7.32
C LEU A 99 8.61 -7.62 -8.22
N THR A 100 9.80 -7.18 -7.86
CA THR A 100 11.05 -7.72 -8.40
C THR A 100 11.93 -8.21 -7.27
N LEU A 101 12.48 -9.40 -7.42
CA LEU A 101 13.41 -9.99 -6.45
C LEU A 101 14.83 -9.96 -6.95
N LYS A 102 15.73 -9.72 -6.02
CA LYS A 102 17.18 -9.82 -6.22
C LYS A 102 17.76 -10.73 -5.15
N ARG A 103 18.72 -11.58 -5.54
CA ARG A 103 19.40 -12.53 -4.67
C ARG A 103 20.88 -12.18 -4.57
N SER A 104 21.41 -12.18 -3.36
CA SER A 104 22.85 -12.17 -3.09
C SER A 104 23.29 -13.55 -2.63
N VAL A 105 24.25 -14.15 -3.33
CA VAL A 105 24.76 -15.50 -3.03
C VAL A 105 25.73 -15.39 -1.88
N GLY A 106 25.51 -16.21 -0.83
CA GLY A 106 26.37 -16.25 0.36
C GLY A 106 26.49 -14.90 1.07
N GLY A 107 25.55 -13.96 0.84
CA GLY A 107 25.60 -12.63 1.45
C GLY A 107 26.73 -11.73 0.92
N SER A 108 27.25 -11.98 -0.31
CA SER A 108 28.35 -11.23 -0.92
C SER A 108 28.12 -9.73 -1.07
N GLY A 109 26.86 -9.29 -1.01
CA GLY A 109 26.48 -7.89 -1.26
C GLY A 109 26.12 -7.61 -2.72
N ASP A 110 26.48 -8.50 -3.65
CA ASP A 110 26.11 -8.39 -5.05
C ASP A 110 24.71 -8.98 -5.28
N TYR A 111 23.76 -8.13 -5.66
CA TYR A 111 22.36 -8.53 -5.83
C TYR A 111 22.02 -8.69 -7.31
N LEU A 112 21.81 -9.94 -7.73
CA LEU A 112 21.42 -10.29 -9.10
C LEU A 112 19.91 -10.54 -9.16
N SER A 113 19.33 -10.26 -10.33
CA SER A 113 17.91 -10.52 -10.60
C SER A 113 17.58 -12.00 -10.34
N PHE A 114 16.51 -12.24 -9.60
CA PHE A 114 16.01 -13.57 -9.26
C PHE A 114 14.58 -13.71 -9.75
N THR A 115 14.31 -14.69 -10.63
CA THR A 115 13.03 -14.85 -11.33
C THR A 115 12.33 -16.19 -11.02
N ALA A 116 13.03 -17.10 -10.32
CA ALA A 116 12.51 -18.46 -10.04
C ALA A 116 11.60 -18.49 -8.80
N TYR A 117 10.46 -17.77 -8.85
CA TYR A 117 9.51 -17.67 -7.75
C TYR A 117 8.07 -17.48 -8.25
N THR A 118 7.12 -17.72 -7.35
CA THR A 118 5.70 -17.37 -7.49
C THR A 118 5.29 -16.42 -6.38
N VAL A 119 4.26 -15.60 -6.61
CA VAL A 119 3.78 -14.58 -5.67
C VAL A 119 2.30 -14.77 -5.37
N ASP A 120 1.94 -14.71 -4.10
CA ASP A 120 0.57 -14.46 -3.65
C ASP A 120 0.48 -12.99 -3.20
N GLU A 121 0.01 -12.14 -4.10
CA GLU A 121 0.00 -10.67 -3.92
C GLU A 121 -0.87 -10.20 -2.75
N PRO A 122 -2.06 -10.77 -2.49
CA PRO A 122 -2.91 -10.38 -1.37
C PRO A 122 -2.25 -10.47 0.00
N ILE A 123 -1.34 -11.42 0.19
CA ILE A 123 -0.66 -11.66 1.47
C ILE A 123 0.85 -11.38 1.42
N GLY A 124 1.35 -10.92 0.26
CA GLY A 124 2.78 -10.66 0.08
C GLY A 124 3.67 -11.89 0.23
N GLN A 125 3.12 -13.09 -0.01
CA GLN A 125 3.88 -14.33 0.08
C GLN A 125 4.64 -14.59 -1.22
N VAL A 126 5.92 -14.88 -1.10
CA VAL A 126 6.79 -15.29 -2.19
C VAL A 126 7.24 -16.71 -1.95
N THR A 127 7.01 -17.60 -2.90
CA THR A 127 7.48 -18.99 -2.87
C THR A 127 8.54 -19.19 -3.95
N THR A 128 9.76 -19.51 -3.54
CA THR A 128 10.86 -19.83 -4.48
C THR A 128 10.72 -21.25 -5.02
N ASN A 129 11.08 -21.47 -6.29
CA ASN A 129 10.96 -22.77 -6.95
C ASN A 129 11.93 -23.82 -6.39
N SER A 130 12.94 -23.39 -5.65
CA SER A 130 13.90 -24.25 -4.94
C SER A 130 14.26 -23.64 -3.59
N VAL A 131 14.79 -24.46 -2.68
CA VAL A 131 15.30 -23.98 -1.40
C VAL A 131 16.38 -22.94 -1.62
N LEU A 132 16.37 -21.92 -0.79
CA LEU A 132 17.41 -20.89 -0.82
C LEU A 132 18.59 -21.38 0.04
N PRO A 133 19.81 -21.49 -0.52
CA PRO A 133 21.00 -21.91 0.23
C PRO A 133 21.24 -21.05 1.46
N SER A 134 21.85 -21.65 2.48
CA SER A 134 22.22 -20.92 3.69
C SER A 134 23.19 -19.79 3.38
N GLY A 135 22.93 -18.62 3.93
CA GLY A 135 23.72 -17.40 3.71
C GLY A 135 23.27 -16.55 2.53
N ASP A 136 22.41 -17.06 1.66
CA ASP A 136 21.81 -16.23 0.60
C ASP A 136 20.83 -15.22 1.17
N VAL A 137 20.75 -14.05 0.56
CA VAL A 137 19.83 -12.98 0.98
C VAL A 137 18.95 -12.57 -0.18
N LEU A 138 17.62 -12.50 0.05
CA LEU A 138 16.66 -11.95 -0.88
C LEU A 138 16.33 -10.51 -0.52
N ARG A 139 16.36 -9.65 -1.54
CA ARG A 139 15.82 -8.28 -1.50
C ARG A 139 14.68 -8.13 -2.49
N ALA A 140 13.72 -7.30 -2.11
CA ALA A 140 12.52 -7.02 -2.88
C ALA A 140 12.40 -5.53 -3.18
N ASP A 141 12.02 -5.23 -4.42
CA ASP A 141 11.52 -3.91 -4.83
C ASP A 141 10.06 -4.11 -5.25
N TYR A 142 9.13 -3.31 -4.74
CA TYR A 142 7.70 -3.48 -4.99
C TYR A 142 6.90 -2.22 -4.68
N ASN A 143 5.66 -2.19 -5.16
CA ASN A 143 4.62 -1.26 -4.71
C ASN A 143 3.58 -2.02 -3.88
N PHE A 144 2.93 -1.31 -2.96
CA PHE A 144 1.87 -1.86 -2.13
C PHE A 144 0.70 -0.89 -1.98
N ARG A 145 -0.43 -1.41 -1.55
CA ARG A 145 -1.68 -0.68 -1.38
C ARG A 145 -2.29 -0.99 -0.03
N TYR A 146 -2.96 0.01 0.52
CA TYR A 146 -3.80 -0.12 1.70
C TYR A 146 -5.25 -0.36 1.27
N ARG A 147 -5.98 -1.18 2.00
CA ARG A 147 -7.42 -1.21 1.90
C ARG A 147 -7.96 -0.07 2.75
N VAL A 148 -8.63 0.87 2.12
CA VAL A 148 -9.15 2.07 2.78
C VAL A 148 -10.61 2.29 2.42
N ARG A 149 -11.29 3.13 3.19
CA ARG A 149 -12.59 3.72 2.85
C ARG A 149 -12.55 5.23 3.11
N PHE A 150 -13.51 5.94 2.57
CA PHE A 150 -13.68 7.34 2.95
C PHE A 150 -14.07 7.41 4.43
N LEU A 151 -13.52 8.38 5.14
CA LEU A 151 -13.81 8.56 6.57
C LEU A 151 -15.20 9.17 6.78
N GLU A 152 -15.64 10.02 5.86
CA GLU A 152 -16.89 10.76 5.93
C GLU A 152 -17.75 10.54 4.69
N ASP A 153 -19.08 10.63 4.87
CA ASP A 153 -20.07 10.63 3.78
C ASP A 153 -20.23 12.03 3.15
N LYS A 154 -19.16 12.84 3.21
CA LYS A 154 -19.12 14.18 2.66
C LYS A 154 -17.83 14.41 1.90
N LEU A 155 -17.97 14.77 0.63
CA LEU A 155 -16.85 15.23 -0.21
C LEU A 155 -16.93 16.74 -0.36
N THR A 156 -15.88 17.44 0.10
CA THR A 156 -15.79 18.89 -0.05
C THR A 156 -14.98 19.23 -1.29
N ARG A 157 -15.56 20.06 -2.16
CA ARG A 157 -14.91 20.60 -3.35
C ARG A 157 -14.69 22.11 -3.17
N GLU A 158 -13.45 22.52 -3.35
CA GLU A 158 -13.09 23.94 -3.41
C GLU A 158 -12.73 24.31 -4.86
N THR A 159 -13.43 25.28 -5.43
CA THR A 159 -13.17 25.75 -6.78
C THR A 159 -12.54 27.13 -6.72
N PHE A 160 -11.27 27.24 -7.14
CA PHE A 160 -10.54 28.51 -7.13
C PHE A 160 -10.70 29.29 -8.42
N VAL A 161 -10.69 28.59 -9.55
CA VAL A 161 -10.90 29.12 -10.90
C VAL A 161 -11.52 28.04 -11.76
N THR A 162 -12.05 28.38 -12.92
CA THR A 162 -12.68 27.43 -13.85
C THR A 162 -11.77 26.27 -14.27
N THR A 163 -10.47 26.41 -14.12
CA THR A 163 -9.45 25.41 -14.51
C THR A 163 -8.77 24.69 -13.36
N LEU A 164 -9.19 24.97 -12.12
CA LEU A 164 -8.55 24.41 -10.93
C LEU A 164 -9.57 24.11 -9.83
N CYS A 165 -9.68 22.84 -9.47
CA CYS A 165 -10.51 22.37 -8.36
C CYS A 165 -9.67 21.54 -7.41
N ASP A 166 -9.80 21.77 -6.11
CA ASP A 166 -9.19 20.94 -5.07
C ASP A 166 -10.27 20.15 -4.33
N PHE A 167 -9.95 18.89 -4.01
CA PHE A 167 -10.75 18.03 -3.16
C PHE A 167 -9.93 17.61 -1.95
N GLY A 168 -10.43 17.85 -0.76
CA GLY A 168 -9.89 17.28 0.47
C GLY A 168 -10.64 16.00 0.81
N VAL A 169 -9.90 14.90 1.00
CA VAL A 169 -10.45 13.59 1.31
C VAL A 169 -9.67 12.99 2.46
N ASP A 170 -10.37 12.60 3.52
CA ASP A 170 -9.80 11.81 4.59
C ASP A 170 -10.19 10.34 4.38
N LEU A 171 -9.19 9.45 4.41
CA LEU A 171 -9.33 8.01 4.24
C LEU A 171 -8.99 7.31 5.54
N GLU A 172 -9.71 6.26 5.87
CA GLU A 172 -9.45 5.38 7.01
C GLU A 172 -9.09 3.98 6.52
N GLU A 173 -8.06 3.40 7.10
CA GLU A 173 -7.66 2.02 6.83
C GLU A 173 -8.75 1.06 7.34
N VAL A 174 -9.07 0.05 6.51
CA VAL A 174 -10.00 -1.03 6.85
C VAL A 174 -9.17 -2.27 7.17
N ILE A 175 -9.18 -2.67 8.44
CA ILE A 175 -8.48 -3.85 8.97
C ILE A 175 -9.48 -5.00 9.16
#